data_b4a8933374034141453555f121250e1e
#
_entry.id   b4a8933374034141453555f121250e1e
#
_cell.length_a   1.000
_cell.length_b   1.000
_cell.length_c   1.000
_cell.angle_alpha   90.00
_cell.angle_beta   90.00
_cell.angle_gamma   90.00
#
_symmetry.space_group_name_H-M   'P 1'
#
loop_
_entity.id
_entity.type
_entity.pdbx_description
1 polymer ?
#
loop_
_entity_poly.entity_id
_entity_poly.type
_entity_poly.pdbx_seq_one_letter_code
_entity_poly.pdbx_strand_id
1 'polypeptide(L)'
;MAAMESAAFYERDIRKLIDIGLSYIPEECTVSKAIRDAIRTFDEGMSVEQTREYLMQHYIGHLEWHAIAREDEEKGYNEGPMGFDVPSNMMIIIYGLLFGEGNYEKAMCTAVNYGEDTDCTAGTIAALYGMMYGRDVFEEKWTKPIGNKLVTISIDPFLMYGKIPKTVEELTERVTVLYEKAQKEFGLTGWSGNVEDFYAKPYFRNIYREMNVVRFEFPGLNIRLDYCGDPVIRRGEPKKIKFILSNKSKYVTSDRVNVYLYGREGCEILPQKEQNIFLSMAHMGDGIRELEYEILVEEPLRASYRFVAEFVFEENKNNCPMEVPFVLLSEAGQTVPVVWEKKGPACTPNLPRV
;
A
#
# COMPACT_ATOMS: atom_id res chain seq x y z
N MET A 1 8.42 -2.15 6.55
CA MET A 1 8.62 -2.47 7.99
C MET A 1 8.61 -3.97 8.25
N ALA A 2 7.55 -4.74 7.98
CA ALA A 2 7.45 -6.16 8.35
C ALA A 2 8.67 -7.04 8.00
N ALA A 3 9.29 -6.83 6.82
CA ALA A 3 10.52 -7.55 6.45
C ALA A 3 11.71 -7.16 7.34
N MET A 4 11.83 -5.86 7.68
CA MET A 4 12.86 -5.39 8.64
C MET A 4 12.65 -6.00 10.02
N GLU A 5 11.41 -6.00 10.50
CA GLU A 5 11.03 -6.55 11.80
C GLU A 5 11.30 -8.06 11.89
N SER A 6 10.97 -8.82 10.83
CA SER A 6 11.30 -10.25 10.76
C SER A 6 12.81 -10.51 10.82
N ALA A 7 13.61 -9.71 10.12
CA ALA A 7 15.06 -9.85 10.10
C ALA A 7 15.69 -9.37 11.42
N ALA A 8 15.09 -8.44 12.14
CA ALA A 8 15.59 -7.85 13.37
C ALA A 8 15.79 -8.84 14.51
N PHE A 9 15.14 -10.00 14.48
CA PHE A 9 15.44 -11.07 15.43
C PHE A 9 16.84 -11.66 15.27
N TYR A 10 17.48 -11.49 14.10
CA TYR A 10 18.74 -12.11 13.72
C TYR A 10 19.83 -11.13 13.30
N GLU A 11 19.44 -9.94 12.81
CA GLU A 11 20.35 -8.89 12.33
C GLU A 11 20.28 -7.67 13.25
N ARG A 12 21.42 -7.01 13.45
CA ARG A 12 21.57 -5.80 14.27
C ARG A 12 22.05 -4.59 13.48
N ASP A 13 22.53 -4.83 12.26
CA ASP A 13 22.97 -3.76 11.37
C ASP A 13 21.75 -3.06 10.77
N ILE A 14 21.54 -1.81 11.18
CA ILE A 14 20.39 -0.99 10.74
C ILE A 14 20.38 -0.84 9.22
N ARG A 15 21.54 -0.66 8.58
CA ARG A 15 21.58 -0.49 7.13
C ARG A 15 21.16 -1.76 6.39
N LYS A 16 21.61 -2.92 6.86
CA LYS A 16 21.15 -4.19 6.29
C LYS A 16 19.64 -4.42 6.50
N LEU A 17 19.11 -4.06 7.66
CA LEU A 17 17.67 -4.14 7.90
C LEU A 17 16.90 -3.24 6.92
N ILE A 18 17.37 -2.02 6.68
CA ILE A 18 16.77 -1.11 5.72
C ILE A 18 16.83 -1.69 4.29
N ASP A 19 17.98 -2.24 3.89
CA ASP A 19 18.14 -2.86 2.57
C ASP A 19 17.23 -4.07 2.39
N ILE A 20 17.06 -4.91 3.42
CA ILE A 20 16.09 -6.00 3.42
C ILE A 20 14.70 -5.44 3.20
N GLY A 21 14.30 -4.41 3.96
CA GLY A 21 12.99 -3.75 3.80
C GLY A 21 12.75 -3.23 2.39
N LEU A 22 13.74 -2.54 1.82
CA LEU A 22 13.69 -2.00 0.45
C LEU A 22 13.60 -3.09 -0.61
N SER A 23 14.16 -4.28 -0.38
CA SER A 23 14.10 -5.38 -1.34
C SER A 23 12.68 -5.89 -1.62
N TYR A 24 11.73 -5.62 -0.72
CA TYR A 24 10.33 -6.07 -0.82
C TYR A 24 9.38 -5.05 -1.45
N ILE A 25 9.85 -3.85 -1.75
CA ILE A 25 9.01 -2.80 -2.35
C ILE A 25 9.57 -2.35 -3.70
N PRO A 26 8.72 -1.83 -4.62
CA PRO A 26 9.18 -1.31 -5.89
C PRO A 26 10.18 -0.16 -5.71
N GLU A 27 11.21 -0.14 -6.51
CA GLU A 27 12.24 0.90 -6.43
C GLU A 27 11.67 2.29 -6.76
N GLU A 28 10.69 2.34 -7.66
CA GLU A 28 10.05 3.56 -8.16
C GLU A 28 8.98 4.12 -7.23
N CYS A 29 8.52 3.36 -6.23
CA CYS A 29 7.46 3.82 -5.34
C CYS A 29 7.95 4.96 -4.43
N THR A 30 7.03 5.86 -4.06
CA THR A 30 7.34 7.05 -3.25
C THR A 30 8.00 6.69 -1.92
N VAL A 31 7.58 5.60 -1.27
CA VAL A 31 8.19 5.13 -0.02
C VAL A 31 9.65 4.71 -0.22
N SER A 32 9.95 3.98 -1.30
CA SER A 32 11.33 3.60 -1.62
C SER A 32 12.21 4.81 -1.88
N LYS A 33 11.70 5.80 -2.62
CA LYS A 33 12.40 7.06 -2.89
C LYS A 33 12.66 7.82 -1.59
N ALA A 34 11.66 7.95 -0.72
CA ALA A 34 11.79 8.64 0.57
C ALA A 34 12.87 7.98 1.46
N ILE A 35 12.88 6.64 1.54
CA ILE A 35 13.89 5.92 2.32
C ILE A 35 15.29 6.11 1.72
N ARG A 36 15.44 6.04 0.40
CA ARG A 36 16.72 6.26 -0.28
C ARG A 36 17.23 7.68 -0.12
N ASP A 37 16.33 8.66 -0.17
CA ASP A 37 16.69 10.06 0.08
C ASP A 37 17.09 10.30 1.54
N ALA A 38 16.46 9.61 2.50
CA ALA A 38 16.90 9.68 3.89
C ALA A 38 18.32 9.15 4.06
N ILE A 39 18.64 8.02 3.43
CA ILE A 39 20.00 7.46 3.46
C ILE A 39 20.97 8.43 2.80
N ARG A 40 20.66 8.93 1.61
CA ARG A 40 21.51 9.84 0.84
C ARG A 40 21.82 11.13 1.61
N THR A 41 20.81 11.81 2.12
CA THR A 41 20.99 13.09 2.83
C THR A 41 21.73 12.91 4.16
N PHE A 42 21.52 11.78 4.83
CA PHE A 42 22.33 11.40 6.00
C PHE A 42 23.80 11.17 5.63
N ASP A 43 24.07 10.44 4.55
CA ASP A 43 25.44 10.14 4.08
C ASP A 43 26.16 11.38 3.54
N GLU A 44 25.43 12.37 3.04
CA GLU A 44 25.93 13.71 2.68
C GLU A 44 26.30 14.57 3.91
N GLY A 45 26.01 14.08 5.12
CA GLY A 45 26.36 14.74 6.37
C GLY A 45 25.42 15.88 6.77
N MET A 46 24.19 15.89 6.26
CA MET A 46 23.19 16.88 6.66
C MET A 46 22.84 16.71 8.15
N SER A 47 22.64 17.83 8.86
CA SER A 47 22.19 17.81 10.26
C SER A 47 20.72 17.35 10.37
N VAL A 48 20.26 17.06 11.61
CA VAL A 48 18.86 16.73 11.88
C VAL A 48 17.93 17.84 11.39
N GLU A 49 18.28 19.09 11.60
CA GLU A 49 17.50 20.26 11.17
C GLU A 49 17.44 20.36 9.64
N GLN A 50 18.57 20.17 8.96
CA GLN A 50 18.63 20.21 7.51
C GLN A 50 17.85 19.06 6.86
N THR A 51 17.96 17.85 7.43
CA THR A 51 17.18 16.69 6.92
C THR A 51 15.69 16.85 7.22
N ARG A 52 15.32 17.50 8.33
CA ARG A 52 13.91 17.84 8.59
C ARG A 52 13.38 18.85 7.56
N GLU A 53 14.16 19.88 7.26
CA GLU A 53 13.76 20.86 6.24
C GLU A 53 13.62 20.19 4.85
N TYR A 54 14.55 19.31 4.48
CA TYR A 54 14.46 18.53 3.25
C TYR A 54 13.18 17.69 3.20
N LEU A 55 12.85 16.98 4.28
CA LEU A 55 11.62 16.20 4.39
C LEU A 55 10.37 17.08 4.19
N MET A 56 10.31 18.22 4.88
CA MET A 56 9.20 19.17 4.78
C MET A 56 8.99 19.69 3.35
N GLN A 57 10.06 19.91 2.60
CA GLN A 57 9.98 20.46 1.25
C GLN A 57 9.60 19.41 0.20
N HIS A 58 9.93 18.12 0.40
CA HIS A 58 9.85 17.11 -0.65
C HIS A 58 8.83 16.01 -0.41
N TYR A 59 8.47 15.73 0.86
CA TYR A 59 7.73 14.52 1.21
C TYR A 59 6.49 14.78 2.07
N ILE A 60 6.18 16.00 2.40
CA ILE A 60 4.97 16.29 3.14
C ILE A 60 3.84 16.53 2.18
N GLY A 61 2.84 15.68 2.26
CA GLY A 61 1.59 15.81 1.55
C GLY A 61 0.55 16.59 2.34
N HIS A 62 -0.44 17.11 1.65
CA HIS A 62 -1.58 17.80 2.23
C HIS A 62 -2.76 16.82 2.28
N LEU A 63 -2.81 15.98 3.31
CA LEU A 63 -3.99 15.15 3.58
C LEU A 63 -4.98 15.91 4.45
N GLU A 64 -5.91 16.63 3.82
CA GLU A 64 -7.01 17.30 4.51
C GLU A 64 -8.08 16.28 4.97
N TRP A 65 -7.73 15.35 5.84
CA TRP A 65 -8.64 14.28 6.27
C TRP A 65 -9.48 14.65 7.49
N HIS A 66 -9.09 15.67 8.22
CA HIS A 66 -9.75 16.04 9.46
C HIS A 66 -10.24 17.47 9.42
N ALA A 67 -11.50 17.65 9.74
CA ALA A 67 -12.02 18.96 10.11
C ALA A 67 -11.36 19.36 11.44
N ILE A 68 -10.45 20.31 11.37
CA ILE A 68 -9.86 20.91 12.57
C ILE A 68 -10.91 21.78 13.24
N ALA A 69 -11.01 21.72 14.57
CA ALA A 69 -11.89 22.58 15.31
C ALA A 69 -11.51 24.05 15.07
N ARG A 70 -12.51 24.93 14.95
CA ARG A 70 -12.27 26.35 14.68
C ARG A 70 -11.29 27.00 15.68
N GLU A 71 -11.35 26.58 16.94
CA GLU A 71 -10.44 27.05 17.99
C GLU A 71 -8.98 26.64 17.75
N ASP A 72 -8.75 25.52 17.11
CA ASP A 72 -7.42 25.02 16.74
C ASP A 72 -6.93 25.68 15.45
N GLU A 73 -7.85 25.98 14.53
CA GLU A 73 -7.55 26.79 13.33
C GLU A 73 -7.12 28.21 13.72
N GLU A 74 -7.79 28.85 14.68
CA GLU A 74 -7.45 30.18 15.19
C GLU A 74 -6.07 30.20 15.90
N LYS A 75 -5.58 29.05 16.36
CA LYS A 75 -4.23 28.88 16.93
C LYS A 75 -3.16 28.56 15.89
N GLY A 76 -3.55 28.43 14.62
CA GLY A 76 -2.64 28.10 13.52
C GLY A 76 -2.28 26.61 13.42
N TYR A 77 -3.01 25.71 14.08
CA TYR A 77 -2.76 24.27 13.99
C TYR A 77 -3.13 23.66 12.63
N ASN A 78 -3.81 24.39 11.78
CA ASN A 78 -4.04 24.06 10.38
C ASN A 78 -2.90 24.53 9.45
N GLU A 79 -1.91 25.23 9.98
CA GLU A 79 -0.75 25.69 9.24
C GLU A 79 0.35 24.63 9.34
N GLY A 80 0.60 23.92 8.23
CA GLY A 80 1.63 22.93 8.15
C GLY A 80 1.11 21.55 7.80
N PRO A 81 1.99 20.56 7.77
CA PRO A 81 1.65 19.21 7.38
C PRO A 81 0.77 18.52 8.42
N MET A 82 -0.10 17.63 7.94
CA MET A 82 -1.10 16.94 8.76
C MET A 82 -0.59 15.65 9.41
N GLY A 83 0.67 15.30 9.26
CA GLY A 83 1.33 14.23 9.99
C GLY A 83 1.06 12.79 9.57
N PHE A 84 0.18 12.53 8.59
CA PHE A 84 -0.27 11.17 8.27
C PHE A 84 0.31 10.57 6.99
N ASP A 85 1.21 11.25 6.31
CA ASP A 85 1.80 10.75 5.07
C ASP A 85 2.76 9.58 5.32
N VAL A 86 2.52 8.47 4.65
CA VAL A 86 3.37 7.28 4.78
C VAL A 86 4.81 7.53 4.34
N PRO A 87 5.09 8.17 3.19
CA PRO A 87 6.47 8.42 2.77
C PRO A 87 7.27 9.26 3.77
N SER A 88 6.69 10.35 4.29
CA SER A 88 7.35 11.22 5.28
C SER A 88 7.61 10.50 6.59
N ASN A 89 6.62 9.79 7.12
CA ASN A 89 6.77 9.05 8.38
C ASN A 89 7.77 7.89 8.25
N MET A 90 7.80 7.19 7.11
CA MET A 90 8.84 6.20 6.84
C MET A 90 10.23 6.83 6.78
N MET A 91 10.36 8.00 6.17
CA MET A 91 11.62 8.76 6.13
C MET A 91 12.08 9.16 7.53
N ILE A 92 11.16 9.62 8.40
CA ILE A 92 11.43 9.94 9.81
C ILE A 92 11.93 8.73 10.59
N ILE A 93 11.30 7.56 10.41
CA ILE A 93 11.75 6.32 11.05
C ILE A 93 13.19 6.01 10.63
N ILE A 94 13.51 6.11 9.34
CA ILE A 94 14.87 5.86 8.84
C ILE A 94 15.88 6.87 9.40
N TYR A 95 15.54 8.16 9.44
CA TYR A 95 16.41 9.16 10.09
C TYR A 95 16.61 8.87 11.57
N GLY A 96 15.54 8.52 12.30
CA GLY A 96 15.64 8.12 13.69
C GLY A 96 16.63 6.98 13.90
N LEU A 97 16.53 5.94 13.06
CA LEU A 97 17.44 4.78 13.12
C LEU A 97 18.89 5.14 12.78
N LEU A 98 19.12 5.96 11.73
CA LEU A 98 20.47 6.35 11.30
C LEU A 98 21.14 7.30 12.31
N PHE A 99 20.47 8.38 12.70
CA PHE A 99 21.00 9.33 13.71
C PHE A 99 21.06 8.73 15.11
N GLY A 100 20.29 7.67 15.36
CA GLY A 100 20.31 6.93 16.62
C GLY A 100 21.60 6.18 16.88
N GLU A 101 22.39 5.82 15.83
CA GLU A 101 23.69 5.14 15.93
C GLU A 101 23.66 3.91 16.86
N GLY A 102 22.57 3.14 16.80
CA GLY A 102 22.35 1.95 17.62
C GLY A 102 21.83 2.21 19.03
N ASN A 103 21.64 3.47 19.43
CA ASN A 103 21.05 3.82 20.72
C ASN A 103 19.54 4.05 20.58
N TYR A 104 18.74 3.29 21.33
CA TYR A 104 17.28 3.36 21.29
C TYR A 104 16.74 4.74 21.60
N GLU A 105 17.19 5.33 22.72
CA GLU A 105 16.68 6.62 23.18
C GLU A 105 16.97 7.73 22.17
N LYS A 106 18.22 7.77 21.67
CA LYS A 106 18.62 8.72 20.64
C LYS A 106 17.78 8.54 19.37
N ALA A 107 17.57 7.30 18.92
CA ALA A 107 16.76 6.99 17.74
C ALA A 107 15.30 7.47 17.89
N MET A 108 14.66 7.11 19.01
CA MET A 108 13.28 7.45 19.30
C MET A 108 13.11 8.96 19.46
N CYS A 109 13.93 9.62 20.28
CA CYS A 109 13.84 11.07 20.50
C CYS A 109 14.10 11.84 19.21
N THR A 110 15.05 11.41 18.38
CA THR A 110 15.27 12.03 17.07
C THR A 110 14.01 11.96 16.22
N ALA A 111 13.41 10.78 16.08
CA ALA A 111 12.19 10.62 15.28
C ALA A 111 11.03 11.51 15.81
N VAL A 112 10.80 11.53 17.11
CA VAL A 112 9.77 12.38 17.73
C VAL A 112 10.03 13.88 17.46
N ASN A 113 11.28 14.30 17.47
CA ASN A 113 11.65 15.71 17.22
C ASN A 113 11.45 16.14 15.76
N TYR A 114 11.30 15.21 14.81
CA TYR A 114 10.88 15.56 13.45
C TYR A 114 9.42 16.02 13.39
N GLY A 115 8.59 15.59 14.35
CA GLY A 115 7.15 15.85 14.33
C GLY A 115 6.39 14.79 13.53
N GLU A 116 5.35 15.21 12.85
CA GLU A 116 4.43 14.36 12.10
C GLU A 116 3.72 13.33 13.01
N ASP A 117 3.58 12.10 12.60
CA ASP A 117 2.92 11.03 13.36
C ASP A 117 3.86 10.43 14.42
N THR A 118 4.09 11.17 15.49
CA THR A 118 5.15 10.91 16.47
C THR A 118 4.96 9.61 17.25
N ASP A 119 3.73 9.22 17.57
CA ASP A 119 3.43 7.98 18.27
C ASP A 119 3.66 6.76 17.37
N CYS A 120 3.28 6.83 16.08
CA CYS A 120 3.56 5.78 15.12
C CYS A 120 5.06 5.63 14.84
N THR A 121 5.79 6.72 14.65
CA THR A 121 7.24 6.66 14.36
C THR A 121 8.03 6.18 15.57
N ALA A 122 7.75 6.69 16.76
CA ALA A 122 8.37 6.21 18.00
C ALA A 122 8.03 4.75 18.31
N GLY A 123 6.75 4.38 18.16
CA GLY A 123 6.28 3.00 18.37
C GLY A 123 6.94 2.01 17.43
N THR A 124 7.12 2.36 16.16
CA THR A 124 7.80 1.53 15.17
C THR A 124 9.29 1.33 15.50
N ILE A 125 9.99 2.41 15.89
CA ILE A 125 11.39 2.31 16.34
C ILE A 125 11.49 1.44 17.60
N ALA A 126 10.58 1.63 18.57
CA ALA A 126 10.56 0.82 19.77
C ALA A 126 10.34 -0.68 19.44
N ALA A 127 9.38 -0.99 18.57
CA ALA A 127 9.15 -2.37 18.14
C ALA A 127 10.41 -3.00 17.53
N LEU A 128 11.09 -2.29 16.62
CA LEU A 128 12.31 -2.77 15.98
C LEU A 128 13.43 -3.03 16.99
N TYR A 129 13.67 -2.07 17.90
CA TYR A 129 14.70 -2.25 18.96
C TYR A 129 14.33 -3.38 19.93
N GLY A 130 13.04 -3.54 20.27
CA GLY A 130 12.57 -4.66 21.07
C GLY A 130 12.77 -6.01 20.40
N MET A 131 12.62 -6.11 19.08
CA MET A 131 12.91 -7.34 18.32
C MET A 131 14.42 -7.61 18.25
N MET A 132 15.26 -6.57 18.09
CA MET A 132 16.70 -6.70 18.05
C MET A 132 17.31 -7.14 19.39
N TYR A 133 16.87 -6.53 20.49
CA TYR A 133 17.58 -6.60 21.77
C TYR A 133 16.73 -7.11 22.93
N GLY A 134 15.44 -7.33 22.73
CA GLY A 134 14.52 -7.71 23.78
C GLY A 134 14.10 -6.53 24.66
N ARG A 135 13.39 -6.84 25.76
CA ARG A 135 12.85 -5.84 26.68
C ARG A 135 13.92 -4.97 27.34
N ASP A 136 15.09 -5.52 27.59
CA ASP A 136 16.12 -4.87 28.39
C ASP A 136 16.78 -3.66 27.71
N VAL A 137 16.49 -3.45 26.42
CA VAL A 137 16.93 -2.23 25.71
C VAL A 137 16.20 -0.98 26.22
N PHE A 138 15.03 -1.15 26.82
CA PHE A 138 14.19 -0.05 27.31
C PHE A 138 14.50 0.27 28.76
N GLU A 139 15.04 1.45 29.03
CA GLU A 139 15.26 1.92 30.38
C GLU A 139 13.93 2.13 31.13
N GLU A 140 13.94 1.97 32.47
CA GLU A 140 12.76 2.11 33.30
C GLU A 140 12.06 3.47 33.17
N LYS A 141 12.82 4.54 32.88
CA LYS A 141 12.26 5.87 32.68
C LYS A 141 11.22 5.93 31.52
N TRP A 142 11.35 5.03 30.52
CA TRP A 142 10.44 4.92 29.41
C TRP A 142 9.29 3.94 29.69
N THR A 143 9.56 2.81 30.32
CA THR A 143 8.56 1.75 30.52
C THR A 143 7.69 1.98 31.75
N LYS A 144 8.25 2.55 32.83
CA LYS A 144 7.55 2.75 34.10
C LYS A 144 6.35 3.70 34.02
N PRO A 145 6.41 4.86 33.32
CA PRO A 145 5.25 5.73 33.16
C PRO A 145 4.12 5.10 32.33
N ILE A 146 4.46 4.29 31.33
CA ILE A 146 3.48 3.62 30.47
C ILE A 146 2.80 2.47 31.22
N GLY A 147 3.57 1.73 32.02
CA GLY A 147 3.11 0.56 32.74
C GLY A 147 2.85 -0.61 31.80
N ASN A 148 1.95 -1.50 32.22
CA ASN A 148 1.69 -2.77 31.55
C ASN A 148 0.29 -2.89 30.96
N LYS A 149 -0.57 -1.91 31.19
CA LYS A 149 -1.95 -1.94 30.75
C LYS A 149 -2.05 -1.52 29.28
N LEU A 150 -2.78 -2.34 28.50
CA LEU A 150 -3.17 -1.95 27.14
C LEU A 150 -4.46 -1.14 27.20
N VAL A 151 -4.42 0.06 26.59
CA VAL A 151 -5.57 0.95 26.48
C VAL A 151 -5.89 1.11 24.99
N THR A 152 -7.13 0.80 24.63
CA THR A 152 -7.62 0.92 23.26
C THR A 152 -8.67 2.03 23.20
N ILE A 153 -8.34 3.13 22.54
CA ILE A 153 -9.25 4.28 22.37
C ILE A 153 -9.91 4.30 20.99
N SER A 154 -9.24 3.69 20.01
CA SER A 154 -9.69 3.67 18.61
C SER A 154 -10.40 2.38 18.19
N ILE A 155 -10.36 1.35 19.03
CA ILE A 155 -10.98 0.05 18.77
C ILE A 155 -12.23 -0.07 19.62
N ASP A 156 -13.38 -0.27 18.97
CA ASP A 156 -14.62 -0.54 19.67
C ASP A 156 -14.57 -1.95 20.29
N PRO A 157 -14.61 -2.07 21.65
CA PRO A 157 -14.60 -3.36 22.33
C PRO A 157 -15.77 -4.26 21.94
N PHE A 158 -16.91 -3.70 21.54
CA PHE A 158 -18.08 -4.45 21.12
C PHE A 158 -17.84 -5.17 19.77
N LEU A 159 -17.16 -4.53 18.83
CA LEU A 159 -16.80 -5.15 17.55
C LEU A 159 -15.79 -6.30 17.72
N MET A 160 -14.97 -6.24 18.75
CA MET A 160 -13.95 -7.27 19.05
C MET A 160 -14.46 -8.35 20.03
N TYR A 161 -15.75 -8.36 20.36
CA TYR A 161 -16.35 -9.35 21.26
C TYR A 161 -15.61 -9.54 22.60
N GLY A 162 -15.08 -8.48 23.16
CA GLY A 162 -14.38 -8.50 24.46
C GLY A 162 -13.06 -9.29 24.47
N LYS A 163 -12.50 -9.62 23.31
CA LYS A 163 -11.26 -10.44 23.20
C LYS A 163 -9.98 -9.62 23.12
N ILE A 164 -10.03 -8.32 23.41
CA ILE A 164 -8.83 -7.49 23.45
C ILE A 164 -8.01 -7.82 24.68
N PRO A 165 -6.69 -8.11 24.55
CA PRO A 165 -5.83 -8.34 25.71
C PRO A 165 -5.75 -7.07 26.57
N LYS A 166 -5.73 -7.23 27.89
CA LYS A 166 -5.74 -6.11 28.83
C LYS A 166 -4.34 -5.66 29.23
N THR A 167 -3.36 -6.54 29.07
CA THR A 167 -1.96 -6.26 29.44
C THR A 167 -1.00 -6.74 28.37
N VAL A 168 0.22 -6.21 28.42
CA VAL A 168 1.32 -6.62 27.51
C VAL A 168 1.63 -8.10 27.69
N GLU A 169 1.60 -8.61 28.92
CA GLU A 169 1.84 -10.04 29.19
C GLU A 169 0.76 -10.90 28.53
N GLU A 170 -0.51 -10.55 28.68
CA GLU A 170 -1.60 -11.29 28.03
C GLU A 170 -1.46 -11.30 26.52
N LEU A 171 -1.07 -10.16 25.91
CA LEU A 171 -0.80 -10.11 24.48
C LEU A 171 0.37 -10.99 24.09
N THR A 172 1.46 -10.94 24.86
CA THR A 172 2.67 -11.73 24.62
C THR A 172 2.36 -13.23 24.69
N GLU A 173 1.59 -13.67 25.71
CA GLU A 173 1.16 -15.06 25.82
C GLU A 173 0.34 -15.52 24.62
N ARG A 174 -0.61 -14.70 24.17
CA ARG A 174 -1.42 -15.00 22.97
C ARG A 174 -0.57 -15.11 21.70
N VAL A 175 0.40 -14.22 21.51
CA VAL A 175 1.33 -14.25 20.38
C VAL A 175 2.21 -15.51 20.44
N THR A 176 2.71 -15.87 21.62
CA THR A 176 3.52 -17.10 21.82
C THR A 176 2.72 -18.35 21.44
N VAL A 177 1.48 -18.47 21.91
CA VAL A 177 0.59 -19.60 21.55
C VAL A 177 0.34 -19.65 20.04
N LEU A 178 0.15 -18.51 19.39
CA LEU A 178 -0.03 -18.46 17.93
C LEU A 178 1.24 -18.86 17.18
N TYR A 179 2.40 -18.43 17.67
CA TYR A 179 3.71 -18.82 17.11
C TYR A 179 3.92 -20.35 17.18
N GLU A 180 3.66 -20.95 18.32
CA GLU A 180 3.77 -22.42 18.52
C GLU A 180 2.82 -23.20 17.58
N LYS A 181 1.59 -22.70 17.42
CA LYS A 181 0.62 -23.29 16.48
C LYS A 181 1.10 -23.15 15.03
N ALA A 182 1.60 -21.99 14.66
CA ALA A 182 2.12 -21.75 13.31
C ALA A 182 3.34 -22.66 13.02
N GLN A 183 4.26 -22.78 13.96
CA GLN A 183 5.39 -23.71 13.83
C GLN A 183 4.93 -25.14 13.56
N LYS A 184 3.95 -25.61 14.32
CA LYS A 184 3.42 -26.96 14.17
C LYS A 184 2.67 -27.15 12.85
N GLU A 185 1.81 -26.21 12.50
CA GLU A 185 0.96 -26.30 11.28
C GLU A 185 1.79 -26.23 9.99
N PHE A 186 2.76 -25.35 9.95
CA PHE A 186 3.59 -25.14 8.78
C PHE A 186 4.92 -25.89 8.79
N GLY A 187 5.15 -26.75 9.80
CA GLY A 187 6.39 -27.50 9.93
C GLY A 187 7.63 -26.61 10.07
N LEU A 188 7.48 -25.42 10.65
CA LEU A 188 8.58 -24.49 10.80
C LEU A 188 9.53 -24.99 11.89
N THR A 189 10.72 -25.38 11.50
CA THR A 189 11.85 -25.61 12.42
C THR A 189 12.53 -24.28 12.68
N GLY A 190 13.24 -24.16 13.81
CA GLY A 190 13.99 -22.95 14.13
C GLY A 190 14.86 -22.51 12.93
N TRP A 191 14.87 -21.22 12.66
CA TRP A 191 15.68 -20.69 11.56
C TRP A 191 17.17 -20.82 11.88
N SER A 192 17.91 -21.44 10.98
CA SER A 192 19.35 -21.62 11.07
C SER A 192 20.09 -21.07 9.84
N GLY A 193 19.38 -20.28 9.05
CA GLY A 193 19.89 -19.75 7.77
C GLY A 193 20.74 -18.50 7.89
N ASN A 194 21.05 -17.93 6.75
CA ASN A 194 21.82 -16.70 6.63
C ASN A 194 20.87 -15.49 6.54
N VAL A 195 21.28 -14.34 7.06
CA VAL A 195 20.56 -13.05 6.93
C VAL A 195 20.19 -12.75 5.48
N GLU A 196 21.01 -13.15 4.51
CA GLU A 196 20.70 -13.06 3.08
C GLU A 196 19.38 -13.75 2.67
N ASP A 197 18.87 -14.69 3.47
CA ASP A 197 17.59 -15.34 3.22
C ASP A 197 16.38 -14.44 3.48
N PHE A 198 16.56 -13.34 4.21
CA PHE A 198 15.52 -12.34 4.44
C PHE A 198 15.31 -11.40 3.26
N TYR A 199 16.25 -11.31 2.32
CA TYR A 199 16.04 -10.49 1.12
C TYR A 199 14.94 -11.09 0.24
N ALA A 200 14.20 -10.22 -0.42
CA ALA A 200 13.14 -10.62 -1.32
C ALA A 200 13.65 -11.57 -2.41
N LYS A 201 13.02 -12.71 -2.53
CA LYS A 201 13.34 -13.66 -3.60
C LYS A 201 12.88 -13.09 -4.96
N PRO A 202 13.45 -13.53 -6.08
CA PRO A 202 13.12 -12.99 -7.42
C PRO A 202 11.62 -12.98 -7.74
N TYR A 203 10.86 -13.95 -7.21
CA TYR A 203 9.42 -14.02 -7.45
C TYR A 203 8.64 -12.85 -6.82
N PHE A 204 9.10 -12.26 -5.72
CA PHE A 204 8.50 -11.04 -5.16
C PHE A 204 8.66 -9.85 -6.10
N ARG A 205 9.83 -9.73 -6.75
CA ARG A 205 10.04 -8.69 -7.76
C ARG A 205 9.10 -8.86 -8.96
N ASN A 206 8.72 -10.09 -9.28
CA ASN A 206 7.76 -10.37 -10.35
C ASN A 206 6.33 -9.97 -9.98
N ILE A 207 5.94 -10.00 -8.70
CA ILE A 207 4.65 -9.50 -8.24
C ILE A 207 4.52 -8.01 -8.57
N TYR A 208 5.57 -7.24 -8.38
CA TYR A 208 5.57 -5.80 -8.65
C TYR A 208 5.77 -5.45 -10.13
N ARG A 209 6.30 -6.36 -10.94
CA ARG A 209 6.38 -6.17 -12.40
C ARG A 209 5.02 -6.14 -13.08
N GLU A 210 4.01 -6.67 -12.42
CA GLU A 210 2.61 -6.61 -12.88
C GLU A 210 1.84 -5.44 -12.21
N MET A 211 2.50 -4.35 -11.83
CA MET A 211 1.84 -3.21 -11.16
C MET A 211 0.72 -2.58 -12.00
N ASN A 212 0.83 -2.68 -13.32
CA ASN A 212 -0.18 -2.20 -14.24
C ASN A 212 -1.22 -3.27 -14.60
N VAL A 213 -1.27 -4.39 -13.87
CA VAL A 213 -2.21 -5.48 -14.07
C VAL A 213 -3.15 -5.59 -12.88
N VAL A 214 -4.44 -5.51 -13.14
CA VAL A 214 -5.49 -5.73 -12.14
C VAL A 214 -6.11 -7.10 -12.37
N ARG A 215 -6.28 -7.87 -11.30
CA ARG A 215 -6.83 -9.23 -11.35
C ARG A 215 -8.25 -9.24 -10.84
N PHE A 216 -9.13 -9.91 -11.59
CA PHE A 216 -10.52 -10.16 -11.24
C PHE A 216 -10.76 -11.65 -11.25
N GLU A 217 -11.30 -12.17 -10.15
CA GLU A 217 -11.62 -13.59 -10.02
C GLU A 217 -13.13 -13.78 -9.98
N PHE A 218 -13.64 -14.47 -11.00
CA PHE A 218 -15.05 -14.84 -11.10
C PHE A 218 -15.22 -16.36 -11.02
N PRO A 219 -16.41 -16.85 -10.69
CA PRO A 219 -16.73 -18.26 -10.83
C PRO A 219 -16.51 -18.74 -12.28
N GLY A 220 -15.53 -19.61 -12.50
CA GLY A 220 -15.20 -20.17 -13.80
C GLY A 220 -14.26 -19.36 -14.69
N LEU A 221 -13.99 -18.10 -14.41
CA LEU A 221 -13.13 -17.24 -15.22
C LEU A 221 -12.25 -16.33 -14.37
N ASN A 222 -10.96 -16.32 -14.65
CA ASN A 222 -10.05 -15.28 -14.16
C ASN A 222 -9.78 -14.30 -15.30
N ILE A 223 -9.86 -13.01 -14.99
CA ILE A 223 -9.58 -11.94 -15.94
C ILE A 223 -8.47 -11.08 -15.37
N ARG A 224 -7.42 -10.86 -16.15
CA ARG A 224 -6.38 -9.88 -15.86
C ARG A 224 -6.53 -8.73 -16.84
N LEU A 225 -6.71 -7.54 -16.31
CA LEU A 225 -6.63 -6.30 -17.07
C LEU A 225 -5.20 -5.77 -17.00
N ASP A 226 -4.52 -5.74 -18.11
CA ASP A 226 -3.20 -5.14 -18.28
C ASP A 226 -3.35 -3.78 -18.95
N TYR A 227 -2.92 -2.72 -18.27
CA TYR A 227 -2.93 -1.37 -18.80
C TYR A 227 -1.83 -1.12 -19.85
N CYS A 228 -1.00 -2.10 -20.15
CA CYS A 228 0.10 -1.97 -21.12
C CYS A 228 0.98 -0.73 -20.86
N GLY A 229 1.43 -0.57 -19.62
CA GLY A 229 2.14 0.60 -19.13
C GLY A 229 1.28 1.46 -18.20
N ASP A 230 1.52 2.75 -18.16
CA ASP A 230 0.79 3.67 -17.29
C ASP A 230 -0.71 3.69 -17.61
N PRO A 231 -1.60 3.77 -16.61
CA PRO A 231 -3.04 3.89 -16.83
C PRO A 231 -3.44 5.31 -17.29
N VAL A 232 -2.66 5.88 -18.19
CA VAL A 232 -2.79 7.27 -18.68
C VAL A 232 -3.18 7.27 -20.14
N ILE A 233 -4.19 8.08 -20.47
CA ILE A 233 -4.61 8.37 -21.85
C ILE A 233 -4.18 9.78 -22.25
N ARG A 234 -3.64 9.90 -23.47
CA ARG A 234 -3.19 11.15 -24.05
C ARG A 234 -4.05 11.51 -25.24
N ARG A 235 -4.24 12.81 -25.47
CA ARG A 235 -5.04 13.27 -26.60
C ARG A 235 -4.40 12.88 -27.92
N GLY A 236 -5.19 12.27 -28.80
CA GLY A 236 -4.76 11.85 -30.13
C GLY A 236 -3.79 10.66 -30.15
N GLU A 237 -3.47 10.07 -28.99
CA GLU A 237 -2.64 8.89 -28.90
C GLU A 237 -3.50 7.67 -28.49
N PRO A 238 -3.42 6.55 -29.21
CA PRO A 238 -4.14 5.34 -28.83
C PRO A 238 -3.56 4.73 -27.54
N LYS A 239 -4.41 4.59 -26.53
CA LYS A 239 -4.07 3.90 -25.30
C LYS A 239 -4.43 2.43 -25.41
N LYS A 240 -3.40 1.58 -25.42
CA LYS A 240 -3.57 0.12 -25.45
C LYS A 240 -3.92 -0.41 -24.07
N ILE A 241 -4.90 -1.31 -24.00
CA ILE A 241 -5.24 -2.15 -22.87
C ILE A 241 -5.42 -3.58 -23.33
N LYS A 242 -5.18 -4.53 -22.42
CA LYS A 242 -5.30 -5.96 -22.72
C LYS A 242 -6.08 -6.68 -21.62
N PHE A 243 -7.04 -7.49 -22.00
CA PHE A 243 -7.67 -8.45 -21.11
C PHE A 243 -7.12 -9.85 -21.40
N ILE A 244 -6.63 -10.50 -20.35
CA ILE A 244 -6.12 -11.87 -20.42
C ILE A 244 -7.09 -12.74 -19.64
N LEU A 245 -7.83 -13.59 -20.37
CA LEU A 245 -8.84 -14.46 -19.83
C LEU A 245 -8.24 -15.85 -19.60
N SER A 246 -8.49 -16.42 -18.44
CA SER A 246 -8.05 -17.76 -18.08
C SER A 246 -9.23 -18.56 -17.56
N ASN A 247 -9.53 -19.69 -18.24
CA ASN A 247 -10.57 -20.60 -17.82
C ASN A 247 -10.16 -21.30 -16.53
N LYS A 248 -10.96 -21.13 -15.47
CA LYS A 248 -10.70 -21.67 -14.12
C LYS A 248 -11.42 -22.99 -13.87
N SER A 249 -12.40 -23.32 -14.68
CA SER A 249 -13.27 -24.46 -14.41
C SER A 249 -12.62 -25.78 -14.78
N LYS A 250 -12.54 -26.69 -13.83
CA LYS A 250 -12.18 -28.09 -14.06
C LYS A 250 -13.25 -28.89 -14.82
N TYR A 251 -14.46 -28.37 -14.91
CA TYR A 251 -15.65 -29.07 -15.38
C TYR A 251 -16.39 -28.38 -16.53
N VAL A 252 -15.98 -27.18 -16.92
CA VAL A 252 -16.63 -26.44 -17.98
C VAL A 252 -16.03 -26.82 -19.31
N THR A 253 -16.89 -27.26 -20.20
CA THR A 253 -16.64 -27.36 -21.62
C THR A 253 -16.12 -26.05 -22.18
N SER A 254 -15.41 -26.13 -23.30
CA SER A 254 -15.11 -24.95 -24.10
C SER A 254 -16.36 -24.12 -24.33
N ASP A 255 -16.28 -22.80 -24.17
CA ASP A 255 -17.41 -21.91 -24.38
C ASP A 255 -16.96 -20.64 -25.11
N ARG A 256 -17.91 -19.93 -25.67
CA ARG A 256 -17.68 -18.61 -26.23
C ARG A 256 -17.98 -17.56 -25.16
N VAL A 257 -17.17 -16.52 -25.12
CA VAL A 257 -17.34 -15.38 -24.24
C VAL A 257 -17.61 -14.15 -25.09
N ASN A 258 -18.80 -13.59 -24.93
CA ASN A 258 -19.12 -12.27 -25.48
C ASN A 258 -18.56 -11.21 -24.56
N VAL A 259 -17.82 -10.29 -25.13
CA VAL A 259 -17.19 -9.18 -24.40
C VAL A 259 -17.68 -7.86 -24.95
N TYR A 260 -18.23 -7.03 -24.12
CA TYR A 260 -18.64 -5.67 -24.48
C TYR A 260 -17.91 -4.63 -23.64
N LEU A 261 -17.25 -3.70 -24.30
CA LEU A 261 -16.54 -2.60 -23.65
C LEU A 261 -17.40 -1.33 -23.65
N TYR A 262 -17.95 -1.03 -22.48
CA TYR A 262 -18.68 0.22 -22.25
C TYR A 262 -17.71 1.34 -21.96
N GLY A 263 -17.81 2.41 -22.72
CA GLY A 263 -17.02 3.61 -22.54
C GLY A 263 -17.91 4.83 -22.74
N ARG A 264 -17.38 5.99 -22.38
CA ARG A 264 -18.08 7.24 -22.54
C ARG A 264 -18.16 7.64 -24.03
N GLU A 265 -19.18 8.45 -24.37
CA GLU A 265 -19.23 9.19 -25.63
C GLU A 265 -17.96 10.06 -25.78
N GLY A 266 -17.41 10.11 -26.99
CA GLY A 266 -16.15 10.81 -27.29
C GLY A 266 -14.89 9.95 -27.16
N CYS A 267 -15.02 8.69 -26.77
CA CYS A 267 -13.95 7.70 -26.85
C CYS A 267 -14.17 6.78 -28.04
N GLU A 268 -13.22 6.70 -28.96
CA GLU A 268 -13.16 5.67 -29.99
C GLU A 268 -12.51 4.42 -29.40
N ILE A 269 -13.11 3.26 -29.64
CA ILE A 269 -12.63 1.96 -29.15
C ILE A 269 -12.39 1.05 -30.34
N LEU A 270 -11.14 0.61 -30.50
CA LEU A 270 -10.69 -0.26 -31.58
C LEU A 270 -10.31 -1.65 -31.05
N PRO A 271 -10.49 -2.73 -31.84
CA PRO A 271 -11.07 -2.75 -33.18
C PRO A 271 -12.58 -2.51 -33.19
N GLN A 272 -13.29 -2.85 -32.13
CA GLN A 272 -14.73 -2.62 -31.92
C GLN A 272 -15.11 -2.86 -30.45
N LYS A 273 -16.23 -2.29 -30.02
CA LYS A 273 -16.70 -2.39 -28.62
C LYS A 273 -17.10 -3.81 -28.23
N GLU A 274 -17.60 -4.58 -29.19
CA GLU A 274 -18.11 -5.94 -28.98
C GLU A 274 -17.17 -6.95 -29.65
N GLN A 275 -16.75 -7.97 -28.89
CA GLN A 275 -15.96 -9.09 -29.39
C GLN A 275 -16.51 -10.41 -28.88
N ASN A 276 -16.37 -11.47 -29.68
CA ASN A 276 -16.72 -12.83 -29.30
C ASN A 276 -15.48 -13.71 -29.42
N ILE A 277 -15.10 -14.36 -28.32
CA ILE A 277 -13.91 -15.20 -28.28
C ILE A 277 -14.24 -16.61 -27.84
N PHE A 278 -13.52 -17.56 -28.42
CA PHE A 278 -13.58 -18.97 -28.01
C PHE A 278 -12.55 -19.22 -26.90
N LEU A 279 -13.02 -19.73 -25.76
CA LEU A 279 -12.21 -20.09 -24.61
C LEU A 279 -12.18 -21.60 -24.45
N SER A 280 -11.04 -22.23 -24.68
CA SER A 280 -10.87 -23.67 -24.54
C SER A 280 -10.87 -24.12 -23.07
N MET A 281 -11.08 -25.42 -22.83
CA MET A 281 -10.94 -26.01 -21.51
C MET A 281 -9.48 -25.85 -21.01
N ALA A 282 -9.31 -25.59 -19.70
CA ALA A 282 -7.99 -25.38 -19.10
C ALA A 282 -7.03 -26.57 -19.28
N HIS A 283 -7.55 -27.80 -19.46
CA HIS A 283 -6.73 -29.02 -19.61
C HIS A 283 -6.57 -29.51 -21.05
N MET A 284 -7.26 -28.89 -22.03
CA MET A 284 -7.18 -29.22 -23.45
C MET A 284 -6.35 -28.21 -24.26
N GLY A 285 -5.61 -27.38 -23.59
CA GLY A 285 -4.79 -26.33 -24.15
C GLY A 285 -4.39 -25.37 -23.02
N ASP A 286 -3.86 -24.22 -23.36
CA ASP A 286 -3.47 -23.20 -22.40
C ASP A 286 -4.67 -22.51 -21.72
N GLY A 287 -5.90 -22.73 -22.22
CA GLY A 287 -7.12 -22.15 -21.65
C GLY A 287 -7.08 -20.63 -21.51
N ILE A 288 -6.11 -19.99 -22.14
CA ILE A 288 -5.84 -18.57 -22.04
C ILE A 288 -6.17 -17.89 -23.36
N ARG A 289 -6.78 -16.73 -23.30
CA ARG A 289 -7.03 -15.87 -24.46
C ARG A 289 -6.75 -14.44 -24.10
N GLU A 290 -6.20 -13.71 -25.06
CA GLU A 290 -5.92 -12.28 -24.94
C GLU A 290 -6.85 -11.49 -25.85
N LEU A 291 -7.36 -10.40 -25.32
CA LEU A 291 -8.15 -9.39 -26.03
C LEU A 291 -7.44 -8.06 -25.89
N GLU A 292 -7.14 -7.44 -27.01
CA GLU A 292 -6.52 -6.12 -27.04
C GLU A 292 -7.52 -5.09 -27.53
N TYR A 293 -7.50 -3.93 -26.86
CA TYR A 293 -8.23 -2.75 -27.26
C TYR A 293 -7.30 -1.55 -27.33
N GLU A 294 -7.58 -0.67 -28.24
CA GLU A 294 -6.99 0.68 -28.29
C GLU A 294 -8.09 1.70 -28.06
N ILE A 295 -7.86 2.60 -27.13
CA ILE A 295 -8.81 3.66 -26.78
C ILE A 295 -8.21 4.99 -27.18
N LEU A 296 -8.92 5.73 -28.05
CA LEU A 296 -8.51 7.03 -28.56
C LEU A 296 -9.48 8.12 -28.09
N VAL A 297 -8.93 9.27 -27.68
CA VAL A 297 -9.69 10.45 -27.29
C VAL A 297 -9.16 11.67 -28.04
N GLU A 298 -9.99 12.30 -28.85
CA GLU A 298 -9.66 13.47 -29.66
C GLU A 298 -10.09 14.79 -29.02
N GLU A 299 -11.12 14.72 -28.16
CA GLU A 299 -11.66 15.89 -27.46
C GLU A 299 -10.72 16.41 -26.35
N PRO A 300 -10.96 17.61 -25.79
CA PRO A 300 -10.23 18.09 -24.62
C PRO A 300 -10.27 17.08 -23.48
N LEU A 301 -9.09 16.74 -22.97
CA LEU A 301 -8.96 15.70 -21.94
C LEU A 301 -9.68 16.10 -20.66
N ARG A 302 -10.38 15.12 -20.09
CA ARG A 302 -10.94 15.17 -18.73
C ARG A 302 -9.94 14.55 -17.76
N ALA A 303 -10.07 14.81 -16.48
CA ALA A 303 -9.18 14.25 -15.46
C ALA A 303 -9.15 12.71 -15.46
N SER A 304 -10.27 12.06 -15.79
CA SER A 304 -10.35 10.60 -15.86
C SER A 304 -11.47 10.12 -16.79
N TYR A 305 -11.29 8.90 -17.30
CA TYR A 305 -12.25 8.16 -18.13
C TYR A 305 -12.56 6.82 -17.48
N ARG A 306 -13.84 6.55 -17.27
CA ARG A 306 -14.31 5.30 -16.66
C ARG A 306 -14.87 4.37 -17.72
N PHE A 307 -14.51 3.11 -17.63
CA PHE A 307 -14.94 2.04 -18.51
C PHE A 307 -15.44 0.85 -17.70
N VAL A 308 -16.27 0.03 -18.32
CA VAL A 308 -16.65 -1.29 -17.82
C VAL A 308 -16.55 -2.26 -18.98
N ALA A 309 -15.82 -3.34 -18.81
CA ALA A 309 -15.85 -4.47 -19.72
C ALA A 309 -16.75 -5.56 -19.13
N GLU A 310 -17.77 -5.95 -19.87
CA GLU A 310 -18.71 -7.00 -19.52
C GLU A 310 -18.34 -8.29 -20.25
N PHE A 311 -18.30 -9.40 -19.54
CA PHE A 311 -17.99 -10.71 -20.07
C PHE A 311 -19.15 -11.66 -19.80
N VAL A 312 -19.70 -12.27 -20.85
CA VAL A 312 -20.87 -13.17 -20.76
C VAL A 312 -20.57 -14.46 -21.52
N PHE A 313 -20.71 -15.61 -20.84
CA PHE A 313 -20.64 -16.90 -21.49
C PHE A 313 -21.88 -17.10 -22.39
N GLU A 314 -21.64 -17.54 -23.63
CA GLU A 314 -22.70 -17.68 -24.63
C GLU A 314 -23.60 -18.89 -24.36
N GLU A 315 -23.00 -20.03 -24.03
CA GLU A 315 -23.75 -21.29 -23.84
C GLU A 315 -24.21 -21.44 -22.38
N ASN A 316 -23.48 -20.92 -21.43
CA ASN A 316 -23.83 -21.02 -20.01
C ASN A 316 -24.64 -19.80 -19.52
N LYS A 317 -25.88 -19.72 -20.02
CA LYS A 317 -26.80 -18.60 -19.76
C LYS A 317 -27.20 -18.40 -18.28
N ASN A 318 -26.83 -19.33 -17.40
CA ASN A 318 -27.08 -19.21 -15.96
C ASN A 318 -25.99 -18.43 -15.20
N ASN A 319 -24.90 -18.07 -15.88
CA ASN A 319 -23.88 -17.23 -15.28
C ASN A 319 -24.28 -15.75 -15.37
N CYS A 320 -24.16 -15.05 -14.25
CA CYS A 320 -24.29 -13.61 -14.25
C CYS A 320 -23.19 -12.99 -15.12
N PRO A 321 -23.47 -11.85 -15.78
CA PRO A 321 -22.44 -11.05 -16.41
C PRO A 321 -21.30 -10.74 -15.43
N MET A 322 -20.07 -10.84 -15.90
CA MET A 322 -18.88 -10.53 -15.13
C MET A 322 -18.39 -9.15 -15.54
N GLU A 323 -18.44 -8.21 -14.64
CA GLU A 323 -18.09 -6.80 -14.92
C GLU A 323 -16.69 -6.48 -14.41
N VAL A 324 -15.87 -5.90 -15.27
CA VAL A 324 -14.51 -5.43 -14.96
C VAL A 324 -14.47 -3.92 -15.12
N PRO A 325 -14.65 -3.15 -14.05
CA PRO A 325 -14.53 -1.70 -14.08
C PRO A 325 -13.06 -1.29 -14.12
N PHE A 326 -12.75 -0.25 -14.88
CA PHE A 326 -11.42 0.35 -14.88
C PHE A 326 -11.45 1.85 -15.21
N VAL A 327 -10.35 2.52 -14.90
CA VAL A 327 -10.22 3.96 -15.08
C VAL A 327 -8.91 4.26 -15.82
N LEU A 328 -8.98 5.13 -16.81
CA LEU A 328 -7.80 5.76 -17.40
C LEU A 328 -7.73 7.21 -16.89
N LEU A 329 -6.58 7.59 -16.41
CA LEU A 329 -6.26 8.97 -16.04
C LEU A 329 -5.80 9.72 -17.27
N SER A 330 -6.00 11.02 -17.30
CA SER A 330 -5.43 11.86 -18.38
C SER A 330 -4.25 12.66 -17.85
N GLU A 331 -3.43 13.16 -18.76
CA GLU A 331 -2.37 14.12 -18.43
C GLU A 331 -2.91 15.37 -17.72
N ALA A 332 -4.13 15.79 -18.06
CA ALA A 332 -4.80 16.91 -17.38
C ALA A 332 -5.06 16.63 -15.90
N GLY A 333 -5.29 15.34 -15.54
CA GLY A 333 -5.45 14.93 -14.14
C GLY A 333 -4.13 14.88 -13.35
N GLN A 334 -3.00 14.75 -14.06
CA GLN A 334 -1.67 14.74 -13.43
C GLN A 334 -1.08 16.12 -13.24
N THR A 335 -1.47 17.09 -14.08
CA THR A 335 -0.90 18.45 -14.11
C THR A 335 -1.73 19.48 -13.37
N VAL A 336 -2.90 19.14 -12.88
CA VAL A 336 -3.63 20.02 -11.96
C VAL A 336 -2.98 19.89 -10.60
N PRO A 337 -2.11 20.84 -10.17
CA PRO A 337 -1.91 21.00 -8.75
C PRO A 337 -3.33 21.18 -8.21
N VAL A 338 -3.72 20.35 -7.27
CA VAL A 338 -4.96 20.57 -6.54
C VAL A 338 -4.75 21.86 -5.79
N VAL A 339 -4.99 22.98 -6.46
CA VAL A 339 -5.14 24.25 -5.79
C VAL A 339 -6.48 24.11 -5.08
N TRP A 340 -6.40 23.70 -3.84
CA TRP A 340 -7.51 23.79 -2.94
C TRP A 340 -7.79 25.27 -2.75
N GLU A 341 -8.62 25.84 -3.61
CA GLU A 341 -9.29 27.08 -3.24
C GLU A 341 -9.99 26.77 -1.93
N LYS A 342 -9.67 27.51 -0.86
CA LYS A 342 -10.42 27.52 0.39
C LYS A 342 -11.89 27.81 0.04
N LYS A 343 -12.64 26.81 -0.36
CA LYS A 343 -14.09 26.88 -0.37
C LYS A 343 -14.48 26.75 1.09
N GLY A 344 -15.23 27.75 1.55
CA GLY A 344 -15.68 27.89 2.91
C GLY A 344 -16.11 26.59 3.61
N PRO A 345 -16.51 26.61 4.87
CA PRO A 345 -16.50 25.47 5.77
C PRO A 345 -17.08 24.25 5.10
N ALA A 346 -16.28 23.17 5.00
CA ALA A 346 -16.73 21.90 4.49
C ALA A 346 -18.02 21.53 5.19
N CYS A 347 -19.09 21.24 4.39
CA CYS A 347 -20.30 20.66 4.95
C CYS A 347 -19.89 19.35 5.64
N THR A 348 -19.71 19.41 6.94
CA THR A 348 -19.67 18.21 7.77
C THR A 348 -21.00 17.50 7.57
N PRO A 349 -21.05 16.23 7.14
CA PRO A 349 -22.28 15.48 7.20
C PRO A 349 -22.74 15.50 8.67
N ASN A 350 -23.96 15.96 8.90
CA ASN A 350 -24.62 15.87 10.20
C ASN A 350 -24.74 14.39 10.55
N LEU A 351 -23.73 13.82 11.17
CA LEU A 351 -23.86 12.57 11.87
C LEU A 351 -24.65 12.84 13.14
N PRO A 352 -25.79 12.16 13.40
CA PRO A 352 -26.51 12.33 14.63
C PRO A 352 -25.60 11.98 15.80
N ARG A 353 -25.46 12.91 16.72
CA ARG A 353 -24.81 12.63 18.00
C ARG A 353 -25.65 11.60 18.74
N VAL A 354 -25.08 10.42 18.95
CA VAL A 354 -25.58 9.41 19.89
C VAL A 354 -25.06 9.73 21.27
#